data_1655198f1243c5e6c395c6426a6418c4
#
_entry.id   1655198f1243c5e6c395c6426a6418c4
#
_cell.length_a   1.000
_cell.length_b   1.000
_cell.length_c   1.000
_cell.angle_alpha   90.00
_cell.angle_beta   90.00
_cell.angle_gamma   90.00
#
_symmetry.space_group_name_H-M   'P 1'
#
loop_
_entity.id
_entity.type
_entity.pdbx_description
1 polymer ?
#
loop_
_entity_poly.entity_id
_entity_poly.type
_entity_poly.pdbx_seq_one_letter_code
_entity_poly.pdbx_strand_id
1 'polypeptide(L)'
;MTSEQAFQLDAALKIHLLLVDDEPEFKEVMLKHLSRMGIRLSVAEGCVEALECLEAHPIDVVIMDMNMPGVDGIQCLRKVKQRWPLTEVIILTGHASVKSGIEGMQSGAFDYCLKPIDVRELIEKVELAAQKALINQADARA
;
A
#
# COMPACT_ATOMS: atom_id res chain seq x y z
N MET A 1 -17.41 -19.23 4.90
CA MET A 1 -16.51 -18.14 5.33
C MET A 1 -16.28 -18.25 6.83
N THR A 2 -15.03 -18.24 7.26
CA THR A 2 -14.69 -18.23 8.68
C THR A 2 -14.90 -16.85 9.30
N SER A 3 -15.00 -16.76 10.62
CA SER A 3 -15.09 -15.47 11.33
C SER A 3 -13.88 -14.58 11.05
N GLU A 4 -12.69 -15.18 10.95
CA GLU A 4 -11.45 -14.48 10.64
C GLU A 4 -11.49 -13.90 9.22
N GLN A 5 -11.94 -14.67 8.24
CA GLN A 5 -12.08 -14.21 6.85
C GLN A 5 -13.09 -13.07 6.75
N ALA A 6 -14.21 -13.16 7.45
CA ALA A 6 -15.22 -12.11 7.48
C ALA A 6 -14.67 -10.82 8.11
N PHE A 7 -13.88 -10.93 9.17
CA PHE A 7 -13.23 -9.79 9.81
C PHE A 7 -12.22 -9.13 8.86
N GLN A 8 -11.39 -9.92 8.17
CA GLN A 8 -10.39 -9.41 7.21
C GLN A 8 -11.06 -8.68 6.06
N LEU A 9 -12.11 -9.25 5.47
CA LEU A 9 -12.85 -8.63 4.39
C LEU A 9 -13.50 -7.31 4.84
N ASP A 10 -14.11 -7.31 6.02
CA ASP A 10 -14.73 -6.13 6.61
C ASP A 10 -13.72 -5.00 6.83
N ALA A 11 -12.54 -5.33 7.35
CA ALA A 11 -11.46 -4.36 7.55
C ALA A 11 -11.00 -3.78 6.21
N ALA A 12 -10.78 -4.61 5.20
CA ALA A 12 -10.35 -4.17 3.87
C ALA A 12 -11.38 -3.25 3.21
N LEU A 13 -12.67 -3.54 3.33
CA LEU A 13 -13.76 -2.74 2.76
C LEU A 13 -13.88 -1.35 3.37
N LYS A 14 -13.34 -1.15 4.57
CA LYS A 14 -13.41 0.14 5.29
C LYS A 14 -12.23 1.04 5.03
N ILE A 15 -11.24 0.59 4.25
CA ILE A 15 -10.02 1.36 4.03
C ILE A 15 -10.05 2.13 2.71
N HIS A 16 -9.22 3.15 2.66
CA HIS A 16 -8.87 3.84 1.43
C HIS A 16 -7.43 3.48 1.08
N LEU A 17 -7.25 2.90 -0.09
CA LEU A 17 -5.97 2.41 -0.59
C LEU A 17 -5.42 3.39 -1.64
N LEU A 18 -4.14 3.70 -1.57
CA LEU A 18 -3.45 4.50 -2.58
C LEU A 18 -2.45 3.60 -3.32
N LEU A 19 -2.56 3.54 -4.64
CA LEU A 19 -1.60 2.84 -5.50
C LEU A 19 -0.69 3.86 -6.18
N VAL A 20 0.60 3.76 -5.92
CA VAL A 20 1.63 4.63 -6.51
C VAL A 20 2.40 3.80 -7.54
N ASP A 21 2.09 3.98 -8.82
CA ASP A 21 2.67 3.21 -9.91
C ASP A 21 2.48 3.98 -11.21
N ASP A 22 3.47 3.93 -12.10
CA ASP A 22 3.40 4.60 -13.40
C ASP A 22 3.00 3.67 -14.55
N GLU A 23 2.78 2.36 -14.28
CA GLU A 23 2.36 1.40 -15.30
C GLU A 23 0.84 1.37 -15.46
N PRO A 24 0.30 1.81 -16.62
CA PRO A 24 -1.17 1.85 -16.80
C PRO A 24 -1.85 0.49 -16.69
N GLU A 25 -1.20 -0.56 -17.22
CA GLU A 25 -1.78 -1.91 -17.22
C GLU A 25 -1.95 -2.46 -15.80
N PHE A 26 -0.94 -2.29 -14.96
CA PHE A 26 -1.01 -2.74 -13.58
C PHE A 26 -2.07 -1.98 -12.79
N LYS A 27 -2.14 -0.66 -12.98
CA LYS A 27 -3.17 0.17 -12.33
C LYS A 27 -4.57 -0.29 -12.73
N GLU A 28 -4.78 -0.60 -14.00
CA GLU A 28 -6.07 -1.07 -14.50
C GLU A 28 -6.47 -2.41 -13.88
N VAL A 29 -5.54 -3.37 -13.82
CA VAL A 29 -5.77 -4.67 -13.19
C VAL A 29 -6.14 -4.52 -11.72
N MET A 30 -5.39 -3.72 -10.98
CA MET A 30 -5.64 -3.48 -9.56
C MET A 30 -6.99 -2.79 -9.35
N LEU A 31 -7.32 -1.80 -10.18
CA LEU A 31 -8.59 -1.11 -10.09
C LEU A 31 -9.76 -2.09 -10.25
N LYS A 32 -9.69 -2.99 -11.22
CA LYS A 32 -10.73 -4.00 -11.42
C LYS A 32 -10.89 -4.92 -10.22
N HIS A 33 -9.79 -5.46 -9.71
CA HIS A 33 -9.83 -6.36 -8.56
C HIS A 33 -10.39 -5.69 -7.31
N LEU A 34 -9.88 -4.52 -6.99
CA LEU A 34 -10.25 -3.80 -5.76
C LEU A 34 -11.68 -3.25 -5.84
N SER A 35 -12.11 -2.80 -7.02
CA SER A 35 -13.49 -2.34 -7.22
C SER A 35 -14.50 -3.47 -6.99
N ARG A 36 -14.19 -4.68 -7.42
CA ARG A 36 -15.04 -5.86 -7.19
C ARG A 36 -15.14 -6.19 -5.70
N MET A 37 -14.11 -5.88 -4.93
CA MET A 37 -14.09 -6.08 -3.48
C MET A 37 -14.73 -4.92 -2.71
N GLY A 38 -15.10 -3.84 -3.41
CA GLY A 38 -15.65 -2.65 -2.77
C GLY A 38 -14.61 -1.76 -2.09
N ILE A 39 -13.33 -1.99 -2.33
CA ILE A 39 -12.25 -1.21 -1.73
C ILE A 39 -12.11 0.12 -2.49
N ARG A 40 -12.06 1.23 -1.74
CA ARG A 40 -11.85 2.55 -2.29
C ARG A 40 -10.38 2.71 -2.70
N LEU A 41 -10.14 3.04 -3.97
CA LEU A 41 -8.80 3.15 -4.52
C LEU A 41 -8.56 4.54 -5.11
N SER A 42 -7.45 5.15 -4.71
CA SER A 42 -6.86 6.31 -5.38
C SER A 42 -5.55 5.89 -6.04
N VAL A 43 -5.18 6.57 -7.12
CA VAL A 43 -3.93 6.27 -7.84
C VAL A 43 -3.07 7.52 -7.96
N ALA A 44 -1.76 7.33 -7.95
CA ALA A 44 -0.77 8.37 -8.16
C ALA A 44 0.34 7.84 -9.07
N GLU A 45 0.89 8.69 -9.92
CA GLU A 45 1.93 8.27 -10.88
C GLU A 45 3.35 8.46 -10.36
N GLY A 46 3.50 9.09 -9.19
CA GLY A 46 4.80 9.30 -8.59
C GLY A 46 4.69 9.83 -7.17
N CYS A 47 5.84 10.13 -6.57
CA CYS A 47 5.90 10.53 -5.17
C CYS A 47 5.19 11.86 -4.89
N VAL A 48 5.36 12.86 -5.75
CA VAL A 48 4.73 14.18 -5.57
C VAL A 48 3.21 14.05 -5.51
N GLU A 49 2.63 13.35 -6.47
CA GLU A 49 1.20 13.08 -6.52
C GLU A 49 0.73 12.27 -5.32
N ALA A 50 1.53 11.28 -4.90
CA ALA A 50 1.22 10.46 -3.74
C ALA A 50 1.14 11.30 -2.46
N LEU A 51 2.10 12.19 -2.25
CA LEU A 51 2.11 13.08 -1.08
C LEU A 51 0.92 14.04 -1.10
N GLU A 52 0.58 14.57 -2.27
CA GLU A 52 -0.62 15.42 -2.42
C GLU A 52 -1.90 14.67 -2.07
N CYS A 53 -2.00 13.43 -2.53
CA CYS A 53 -3.15 12.57 -2.23
C CYS A 53 -3.27 12.30 -0.72
N LEU A 54 -2.15 12.02 -0.07
CA LEU A 54 -2.10 11.76 1.37
C LEU A 54 -2.47 13.00 2.19
N GLU A 55 -2.16 14.19 1.69
CA GLU A 55 -2.58 15.45 2.33
C GLU A 55 -4.07 15.72 2.17
N ALA A 56 -4.62 15.34 1.02
CA ALA A 56 -6.00 15.65 0.67
C ALA A 56 -7.01 14.64 1.21
N HIS A 57 -6.60 13.39 1.44
CA HIS A 57 -7.48 12.29 1.82
C HIS A 57 -6.88 11.43 2.92
N PRO A 58 -7.73 10.86 3.81
CA PRO A 58 -7.25 9.87 4.77
C PRO A 58 -6.97 8.55 4.04
N ILE A 59 -5.70 8.22 3.88
CA ILE A 59 -5.24 6.98 3.25
C ILE A 59 -4.75 6.03 4.34
N ASP A 60 -5.21 4.79 4.29
CA ASP A 60 -4.87 3.79 5.31
C ASP A 60 -3.70 2.91 4.86
N VAL A 61 -3.67 2.54 3.59
CA VAL A 61 -2.63 1.66 3.03
C VAL A 61 -2.16 2.23 1.70
N VAL A 62 -0.84 2.26 1.52
CA VAL A 62 -0.20 2.67 0.26
C VAL A 62 0.49 1.45 -0.35
N ILE A 63 0.26 1.18 -1.62
CA ILE A 63 1.06 0.26 -2.41
C ILE A 63 1.98 1.11 -3.27
N MET A 64 3.29 0.95 -3.12
CA MET A 64 4.28 1.82 -3.77
C MET A 64 5.26 1.02 -4.61
N ASP A 65 5.28 1.30 -5.91
CA ASP A 65 6.28 0.74 -6.81
C ASP A 65 7.63 1.42 -6.55
N MET A 66 8.67 0.61 -6.27
CA MET A 66 10.01 1.11 -5.99
C MET A 66 10.86 1.29 -7.24
N ASN A 67 10.36 0.85 -8.40
CA ASN A 67 11.11 0.83 -9.65
C ASN A 67 10.67 1.91 -10.65
N MET A 68 10.05 2.99 -10.18
CA MET A 68 9.64 4.10 -11.04
C MET A 68 10.87 4.93 -11.47
N PRO A 69 11.04 5.19 -12.78
CA PRO A 69 12.18 5.98 -13.26
C PRO A 69 12.20 7.39 -12.65
N GLY A 70 13.39 7.84 -12.23
CA GLY A 70 13.56 9.18 -11.69
C GLY A 70 13.01 9.40 -10.29
N VAL A 71 12.51 8.36 -9.63
CA VAL A 71 11.95 8.45 -8.28
C VAL A 71 12.79 7.60 -7.34
N ASP A 72 13.20 8.19 -6.20
CA ASP A 72 13.80 7.44 -5.11
C ASP A 72 12.68 6.93 -4.21
N GLY A 73 12.32 5.65 -4.41
CA GLY A 73 11.23 5.02 -3.67
C GLY A 73 11.47 4.93 -2.17
N ILE A 74 12.72 4.73 -1.74
CA ILE A 74 13.05 4.67 -0.31
C ILE A 74 12.84 6.04 0.35
N GLN A 75 13.27 7.11 -0.30
CA GLN A 75 13.04 8.46 0.23
C GLN A 75 11.55 8.80 0.29
N CYS A 76 10.81 8.40 -0.75
CA CYS A 76 9.35 8.60 -0.76
C CYS A 76 8.68 7.84 0.39
N LEU A 77 9.04 6.58 0.60
CA LEU A 77 8.56 5.77 1.71
C LEU A 77 8.84 6.44 3.05
N ARG A 78 10.07 6.92 3.26
CA ARG A 78 10.45 7.61 4.50
C ARG A 78 9.60 8.85 4.74
N LYS A 79 9.37 9.66 3.71
CA LYS A 79 8.51 10.85 3.81
C LYS A 79 7.09 10.47 4.21
N VAL A 80 6.53 9.43 3.61
CA VAL A 80 5.19 8.95 3.94
C VAL A 80 5.12 8.53 5.41
N LYS A 81 6.05 7.68 5.85
CA LYS A 81 6.04 7.17 7.22
C LYS A 81 6.34 8.24 8.26
N GLN A 82 7.12 9.25 7.91
CA GLN A 82 7.43 10.37 8.80
C GLN A 82 6.20 11.26 9.02
N ARG A 83 5.45 11.55 7.97
CA ARG A 83 4.28 12.44 8.04
C ARG A 83 2.99 11.73 8.40
N TRP A 84 2.84 10.47 7.99
CA TRP A 84 1.65 9.66 8.22
C TRP A 84 2.04 8.32 8.83
N PRO A 85 2.50 8.30 10.10
CA PRO A 85 3.06 7.08 10.70
C PRO A 85 2.05 5.94 10.86
N LEU A 86 0.75 6.24 10.86
CA LEU A 86 -0.30 5.21 10.98
C LEU A 86 -0.73 4.65 9.62
N THR A 87 -0.28 5.24 8.52
CA THR A 87 -0.51 4.71 7.18
C THR A 87 0.49 3.58 6.92
N GLU A 88 0.01 2.41 6.55
CA GLU A 88 0.88 1.29 6.24
C GLU A 88 1.29 1.30 4.77
N VAL A 89 2.53 0.92 4.48
CA VAL A 89 3.07 0.93 3.11
C VAL A 89 3.53 -0.47 2.73
N ILE A 90 3.04 -0.96 1.58
CA ILE A 90 3.52 -2.19 0.96
C ILE A 90 4.32 -1.77 -0.27
N ILE A 91 5.55 -2.25 -0.39
CA ILE A 91 6.39 -1.89 -1.53
C ILE A 91 6.41 -3.01 -2.57
N LEU A 92 6.44 -2.60 -3.84
CA LEU A 92 6.60 -3.51 -4.98
C LEU A 92 8.01 -3.33 -5.51
N THR A 93 8.77 -4.41 -5.63
CA THR A 93 10.18 -4.33 -5.99
C THR A 93 10.56 -5.43 -7.01
N GLY A 94 11.52 -5.14 -7.88
CA GLY A 94 12.05 -6.11 -8.81
C GLY A 94 12.82 -7.21 -8.09
N HIS A 95 12.79 -8.42 -8.63
CA HIS A 95 13.37 -9.60 -7.97
C HIS A 95 14.91 -9.58 -7.89
N ALA A 96 15.57 -8.63 -8.57
CA ALA A 96 17.00 -8.42 -8.40
C ALA A 96 17.34 -7.63 -7.14
N SER A 97 16.34 -7.20 -6.36
CA SER A 97 16.48 -6.20 -5.30
C SER A 97 16.12 -6.74 -3.92
N VAL A 98 16.67 -7.86 -3.50
CA VAL A 98 16.59 -8.28 -2.09
C VAL A 98 17.02 -7.14 -1.18
N LYS A 99 18.08 -6.42 -1.57
CA LYS A 99 18.57 -5.24 -0.86
C LYS A 99 17.50 -4.16 -0.73
N SER A 100 16.76 -3.86 -1.82
CA SER A 100 15.69 -2.86 -1.79
C SER A 100 14.54 -3.26 -0.88
N GLY A 101 14.20 -4.56 -0.83
CA GLY A 101 13.21 -5.08 0.10
C GLY A 101 13.64 -4.89 1.55
N ILE A 102 14.90 -5.21 1.87
CA ILE A 102 15.46 -5.02 3.22
C ILE A 102 15.45 -3.53 3.59
N GLU A 103 15.93 -2.65 2.71
CA GLU A 103 15.95 -1.22 2.95
C GLU A 103 14.53 -0.67 3.18
N GLY A 104 13.55 -1.17 2.41
CA GLY A 104 12.16 -0.79 2.57
C GLY A 104 11.63 -1.17 3.95
N MET A 105 11.87 -2.40 4.39
CA MET A 105 11.45 -2.86 5.71
C MET A 105 12.12 -2.05 6.82
N GLN A 106 13.41 -1.75 6.69
CA GLN A 106 14.14 -0.92 7.64
C GLN A 106 13.65 0.53 7.65
N SER A 107 13.08 1.00 6.54
CA SER A 107 12.54 2.35 6.40
C SER A 107 11.07 2.46 6.80
N GLY A 108 10.48 1.38 7.28
CA GLY A 108 9.14 1.38 7.86
C GLY A 108 8.03 0.79 7.01
N ALA A 109 8.36 0.10 5.90
CA ALA A 109 7.34 -0.61 5.13
C ALA A 109 6.72 -1.73 5.96
N PHE A 110 5.42 -1.96 5.75
CA PHE A 110 4.71 -3.08 6.37
C PHE A 110 5.21 -4.41 5.78
N ASP A 111 5.31 -4.47 4.47
CA ASP A 111 5.75 -5.67 3.76
C ASP A 111 6.17 -5.29 2.33
N TYR A 112 6.61 -6.28 1.57
CA TYR A 112 6.98 -6.10 0.17
C TYR A 112 6.44 -7.24 -0.67
N CYS A 113 6.29 -7.01 -1.99
CA CYS A 113 6.01 -8.03 -2.98
C CYS A 113 7.05 -7.95 -4.09
N LEU A 114 7.53 -9.10 -4.53
CA LEU A 114 8.48 -9.19 -5.63
C LEU A 114 7.75 -9.19 -6.98
N LYS A 115 8.30 -8.50 -7.96
CA LYS A 115 7.81 -8.57 -9.34
C LYS A 115 8.33 -9.85 -10.02
N PRO A 116 7.55 -10.51 -10.87
CA PRO A 116 6.18 -10.19 -11.29
C PRO A 116 5.18 -10.39 -10.17
N ILE A 117 4.22 -9.44 -10.05
CA ILE A 117 3.31 -9.41 -8.92
C ILE A 117 2.23 -10.47 -9.03
N ASP A 118 2.11 -11.30 -7.99
CA ASP A 118 0.95 -12.15 -7.79
C ASP A 118 -0.12 -11.31 -7.08
N VAL A 119 -1.21 -11.01 -7.80
CA VAL A 119 -2.27 -10.15 -7.30
C VAL A 119 -2.92 -10.73 -6.04
N ARG A 120 -3.07 -12.06 -5.96
CA ARG A 120 -3.65 -12.72 -4.78
C ARG A 120 -2.78 -12.51 -3.55
N GLU A 121 -1.47 -12.69 -3.70
CA GLU A 121 -0.51 -12.44 -2.62
C GLU A 121 -0.56 -10.99 -2.16
N LEU A 122 -0.60 -10.05 -3.12
CA LEU A 122 -0.68 -8.63 -2.81
C LEU A 122 -1.97 -8.30 -2.04
N ILE A 123 -3.10 -8.83 -2.46
CA ILE A 123 -4.38 -8.58 -1.77
C ILE A 123 -4.35 -9.11 -0.34
N GLU A 124 -3.76 -10.27 -0.10
CA GLU A 124 -3.62 -10.81 1.25
C GLU A 124 -2.80 -9.87 2.14
N LYS A 125 -1.72 -9.30 1.60
CA LYS A 125 -0.89 -8.33 2.33
C LYS A 125 -1.64 -7.03 2.58
N VAL A 126 -2.45 -6.58 1.63
CA VAL A 126 -3.31 -5.41 1.80
C VAL A 126 -4.28 -5.61 2.96
N GLU A 127 -4.91 -6.79 3.04
CA GLU A 127 -5.83 -7.10 4.13
C GLU A 127 -5.15 -7.05 5.50
N LEU A 128 -3.94 -7.61 5.61
CA LEU A 128 -3.18 -7.58 6.86
C LEU A 128 -2.75 -6.16 7.22
N ALA A 129 -2.29 -5.38 6.23
CA ALA A 129 -1.92 -3.99 6.45
C ALA A 129 -3.13 -3.14 6.87
N ALA A 130 -4.28 -3.39 6.27
CA ALA A 130 -5.53 -2.71 6.62
C ALA A 130 -5.92 -2.97 8.07
N GLN A 131 -5.82 -4.22 8.52
CA GLN A 131 -6.10 -4.56 9.93
C GLN A 131 -5.18 -3.80 10.87
N LYS A 132 -3.89 -3.78 10.57
CA LYS A 132 -2.92 -3.05 11.40
C LYS A 132 -3.21 -1.56 11.42
N ALA A 133 -3.50 -0.96 10.27
CA ALA A 133 -3.80 0.46 10.17
C ALA A 133 -5.03 0.82 11.02
N LEU A 134 -6.10 0.04 10.94
CA LEU A 134 -7.33 0.31 11.70
C LEU A 134 -7.12 0.12 13.21
N ILE A 135 -6.37 -0.88 13.62
CA ILE A 135 -6.05 -1.12 15.04
C ILE A 135 -5.22 0.05 15.59
N ASN A 136 -4.18 0.46 14.86
CA ASN A 136 -3.32 1.56 15.29
C ASN A 136 -4.06 2.90 15.37
N GLN A 137 -4.98 3.15 14.46
CA GLN A 137 -5.82 4.34 14.47
C GLN A 137 -6.77 4.34 15.68
N ALA A 138 -7.35 3.19 15.99
CA ALA A 138 -8.21 3.06 17.17
C ALA A 138 -7.42 3.29 18.48
N ASP A 139 -6.22 2.72 18.57
CA ASP A 139 -5.34 2.92 19.74
C ASP A 139 -4.93 4.38 19.89
N ALA A 140 -4.65 5.08 18.78
CA ALA A 140 -4.29 6.48 18.81
C ALA A 140 -5.42 7.40 19.28
N ARG A 141 -6.68 6.96 19.14
CA ARG A 141 -7.87 7.71 19.60
C ARG A 141 -8.24 7.43 21.06
N ALA A 142 -7.69 6.36 21.61
CA ALA A 142 -8.03 5.92 22.97
C ALA A 142 -7.41 6.82 24.08
#